data_5ff744a7f3d26f5eb2f3d9f74b4b6926
#
_entry.id   5ff744a7f3d26f5eb2f3d9f74b4b6926
#
_cell.length_a   1.000
_cell.length_b   1.000
_cell.length_c   1.000
_cell.angle_alpha   90.00
_cell.angle_beta   90.00
_cell.angle_gamma   90.00
#
_symmetry.space_group_name_H-M   'P 1'
#
loop_
_entity.id
_entity.type
_entity.pdbx_description
1 polymer ?
#
loop_
_entity_poly.entity_id
_entity_poly.type
_entity_poly.pdbx_seq_one_letter_code
_entity_poly.pdbx_strand_id
1 'polypeptide(L)'
;VIPLMADGVPDHNHPVTATSRNLDLVAHQVKTGRAFVSIVLFGSDTEIQDGIMGEIEASVAEEHGITQSDFIVPGLTRCSSKGSRREIICTVNDLSYSLGEDSYDVSFSLSKGNYATTLMREFMKSPMLNY
;
A
#
# COMPACT_ATOMS: atom_id res chain seq x y z
N VAL A 1 -2.03 -10.74 1.50
CA VAL A 1 -0.73 -10.23 1.05
C VAL A 1 -0.69 -10.09 -0.45
N ILE A 2 0.15 -9.20 -0.95
CA ILE A 2 0.44 -9.02 -2.38
C ILE A 2 1.82 -9.61 -2.65
N PRO A 3 1.94 -10.66 -3.47
CA PRO A 3 3.22 -11.25 -3.82
C PRO A 3 3.98 -10.39 -4.84
N LEU A 4 5.29 -10.58 -4.93
CA LEU A 4 6.09 -10.03 -6.02
C LEU A 4 6.09 -10.99 -7.22
N MET A 5 5.96 -10.42 -8.42
CA MET A 5 6.24 -11.11 -9.68
C MET A 5 7.75 -11.33 -9.85
N ALA A 6 8.14 -12.11 -10.84
CA ALA A 6 9.55 -12.45 -11.11
C ALA A 6 10.43 -11.22 -11.43
N ASP A 7 9.82 -10.15 -11.95
CA ASP A 7 10.47 -8.86 -12.23
C ASP A 7 10.53 -7.91 -11.02
N GLY A 8 10.09 -8.37 -9.84
CA GLY A 8 10.09 -7.59 -8.59
C GLY A 8 8.94 -6.58 -8.47
N VAL A 9 7.96 -6.61 -9.36
CA VAL A 9 6.76 -5.76 -9.30
C VAL A 9 5.67 -6.44 -8.47
N PRO A 10 4.96 -5.69 -7.58
CA PRO A 10 3.83 -6.24 -6.83
C PRO A 10 2.70 -6.72 -7.75
N ASP A 11 2.23 -7.95 -7.53
CA ASP A 11 1.10 -8.53 -8.28
C ASP A 11 -0.23 -8.18 -7.62
N HIS A 12 -0.76 -7.02 -7.95
CA HIS A 12 -2.05 -6.56 -7.43
C HIS A 12 -3.26 -7.34 -7.97
N ASN A 13 -3.07 -8.11 -9.04
CA ASN A 13 -4.16 -8.88 -9.66
C ASN A 13 -4.39 -10.23 -8.96
N HIS A 14 -3.38 -10.74 -8.26
CA HIS A 14 -3.43 -12.05 -7.61
C HIS A 14 -3.03 -11.95 -6.13
N PRO A 15 -3.79 -11.20 -5.30
CA PRO A 15 -3.54 -11.17 -3.87
C PRO A 15 -3.76 -12.55 -3.25
N VAL A 16 -2.94 -12.89 -2.25
CA VAL A 16 -3.01 -14.17 -1.54
C VAL A 16 -3.58 -13.94 -0.15
N THR A 17 -4.66 -14.62 0.19
CA THR A 17 -5.21 -14.64 1.55
C THR A 17 -4.41 -15.59 2.41
N ALA A 18 -3.92 -15.11 3.57
CA ALA A 18 -3.28 -15.96 4.57
C ALA A 18 -4.34 -16.80 5.29
N THR A 19 -4.10 -18.09 5.36
CA THR A 19 -4.97 -19.09 6.00
C THR A 19 -4.11 -19.96 6.91
N SER A 20 -4.73 -20.75 7.80
CA SER A 20 -4.00 -21.72 8.63
C SER A 20 -3.18 -22.73 7.81
N ARG A 21 -3.53 -22.97 6.55
CA ARG A 21 -2.84 -23.94 5.67
C ARG A 21 -1.59 -23.38 5.00
N ASN A 22 -1.52 -22.08 4.79
CA ASN A 22 -0.42 -21.44 4.06
C ASN A 22 0.33 -20.39 4.89
N LEU A 23 -0.01 -20.25 6.16
CA LEU A 23 0.53 -19.19 7.04
C LEU A 23 2.05 -19.17 7.08
N ASP A 24 2.69 -20.33 7.26
CA ASP A 24 4.15 -20.42 7.35
C ASP A 24 4.82 -20.00 6.04
N LEU A 25 4.25 -20.39 4.90
CA LEU A 25 4.74 -20.01 3.59
C LEU A 25 4.60 -18.49 3.37
N VAL A 26 3.41 -17.95 3.67
CA VAL A 26 3.13 -16.52 3.54
C VAL A 26 4.03 -15.70 4.47
N ALA A 27 4.19 -16.12 5.72
CA ALA A 27 5.07 -15.46 6.67
C ALA A 27 6.52 -15.46 6.20
N HIS A 28 7.00 -16.58 5.64
CA HIS A 28 8.33 -16.65 5.05
C HIS A 28 8.50 -15.71 3.86
N GLN A 29 7.51 -15.64 2.96
CA GLN A 29 7.54 -14.72 1.82
C GLN A 29 7.56 -13.25 2.26
N VAL A 30 6.76 -12.88 3.25
CA VAL A 30 6.76 -11.53 3.82
C VAL A 30 8.11 -11.22 4.48
N LYS A 31 8.65 -12.13 5.28
CA LYS A 31 9.95 -11.97 5.95
C LYS A 31 11.11 -11.81 4.96
N THR A 32 11.03 -12.46 3.81
CA THR A 32 12.07 -12.40 2.76
C THR A 32 11.83 -11.29 1.73
N GLY A 33 10.82 -10.44 1.92
CA GLY A 33 10.49 -9.36 1.00
C GLY A 33 9.92 -9.82 -0.35
N ARG A 34 9.39 -11.05 -0.42
CA ARG A 34 8.77 -11.62 -1.64
C ARG A 34 7.25 -11.44 -1.68
N ALA A 35 6.67 -11.00 -0.60
CA ALA A 35 5.27 -10.59 -0.51
C ALA A 35 5.12 -9.48 0.52
N PHE A 36 4.08 -8.68 0.40
CA PHE A 36 3.80 -7.56 1.31
C PHE A 36 2.41 -7.69 1.92
N VAL A 37 2.30 -7.36 3.20
CA VAL A 37 0.99 -7.18 3.83
C VAL A 37 0.28 -6.06 3.08
N SER A 38 -1.01 -6.27 2.79
CA SER A 38 -1.81 -5.30 2.05
C SER A 38 -2.92 -4.73 2.91
N ILE A 39 -3.29 -3.49 2.60
CA ILE A 39 -4.43 -2.78 3.15
C ILE A 39 -5.39 -2.41 2.02
N VAL A 40 -6.66 -2.26 2.34
CA VAL A 40 -7.67 -1.81 1.38
C VAL A 40 -7.56 -0.30 1.14
N LEU A 41 -7.61 0.10 -0.13
CA LEU A 41 -8.08 1.43 -0.54
C LEU A 41 -9.58 1.30 -0.78
N PHE A 42 -10.37 1.85 0.12
CA PHE A 42 -11.80 1.65 0.15
C PHE A 42 -12.49 2.23 -1.10
N GLY A 43 -13.54 1.59 -1.56
CA GLY A 43 -14.30 1.96 -2.74
C GLY A 43 -15.61 1.20 -2.85
N SER A 44 -16.36 1.39 -3.93
CA SER A 44 -17.69 0.80 -4.13
C SER A 44 -17.72 -0.73 -4.17
N ASP A 45 -16.62 -1.34 -4.62
CA ASP A 45 -16.50 -2.79 -4.79
C ASP A 45 -15.54 -3.39 -3.76
N THR A 46 -15.32 -2.71 -2.63
CA THR A 46 -14.41 -3.18 -1.58
C THR A 46 -14.91 -4.46 -0.95
N GLU A 47 -14.08 -5.48 -0.96
CA GLU A 47 -14.27 -6.71 -0.19
C GLU A 47 -13.35 -6.69 1.04
N ILE A 48 -13.96 -6.64 2.23
CA ILE A 48 -13.25 -6.82 3.49
C ILE A 48 -13.04 -8.31 3.70
N GLN A 49 -11.80 -8.71 3.88
CA GLN A 49 -11.44 -10.12 4.06
C GLN A 49 -11.64 -10.54 5.52
N ASP A 50 -11.80 -11.85 5.75
CA ASP A 50 -11.84 -12.40 7.09
C ASP A 50 -10.50 -12.25 7.83
N GLY A 51 -10.56 -12.27 9.18
CA GLY A 51 -9.41 -12.22 10.05
C GLY A 51 -9.05 -10.81 10.53
N ILE A 52 -7.97 -10.72 11.32
CA ILE A 52 -7.57 -9.52 12.07
C ILE A 52 -7.48 -8.27 11.17
N MET A 53 -6.92 -8.39 9.97
CA MET A 53 -6.83 -7.23 9.07
C MET A 53 -8.21 -6.76 8.58
N GLY A 54 -9.12 -7.69 8.28
CA GLY A 54 -10.48 -7.34 7.91
C GLY A 54 -11.25 -6.71 9.06
N GLU A 55 -11.06 -7.18 10.28
CA GLU A 55 -11.65 -6.58 11.48
C GLU A 55 -11.16 -5.13 11.67
N ILE A 56 -9.86 -4.87 11.46
CA ILE A 56 -9.28 -3.53 11.52
C ILE A 56 -9.86 -2.64 10.41
N GLU A 57 -9.88 -3.14 9.17
CA GLU A 57 -10.41 -2.41 8.00
C GLU A 57 -11.89 -2.05 8.20
N ALA A 58 -12.70 -2.98 8.72
CA ALA A 58 -14.11 -2.76 9.02
C ALA A 58 -14.31 -1.73 10.14
N SER A 59 -13.55 -1.88 11.23
CA SER A 59 -13.61 -0.96 12.39
C SER A 59 -13.28 0.48 11.99
N VAL A 60 -12.26 0.68 11.17
CA VAL A 60 -11.88 2.02 10.68
C VAL A 60 -12.97 2.60 9.78
N ALA A 61 -13.54 1.81 8.87
CA ALA A 61 -14.64 2.27 8.02
C ALA A 61 -15.87 2.68 8.85
N GLU A 62 -16.21 1.89 9.87
CA GLU A 62 -17.32 2.18 10.80
C GLU A 62 -17.06 3.44 11.63
N GLU A 63 -15.87 3.58 12.21
CA GLU A 63 -15.47 4.76 13.01
C GLU A 63 -15.62 6.06 12.22
N HIS A 64 -15.28 6.02 10.93
CA HIS A 64 -15.38 7.19 10.04
C HIS A 64 -16.72 7.30 9.32
N GLY A 65 -17.66 6.39 9.54
CA GLY A 65 -18.96 6.37 8.89
C GLY A 65 -18.89 6.18 7.37
N ILE A 66 -17.83 5.52 6.88
CA ILE A 66 -17.57 5.32 5.45
C ILE A 66 -18.28 4.06 4.97
N THR A 67 -19.05 4.20 3.88
CA THR A 67 -19.76 3.11 3.21
C THR A 67 -19.34 2.98 1.75
N GLN A 68 -19.60 1.85 1.13
CA GLN A 68 -19.32 1.63 -0.29
C GLN A 68 -20.09 2.62 -1.20
N SER A 69 -21.29 3.02 -0.79
CA SER A 69 -22.09 3.99 -1.54
C SER A 69 -21.48 5.37 -1.65
N ASP A 70 -20.61 5.77 -0.70
CA ASP A 70 -19.94 7.06 -0.71
C ASP A 70 -18.95 7.20 -1.87
N PHE A 71 -18.54 6.08 -2.46
CA PHE A 71 -17.61 6.02 -3.59
C PHE A 71 -18.31 5.92 -4.95
N ILE A 72 -19.64 5.97 -4.97
CA ILE A 72 -20.45 5.97 -6.19
C ILE A 72 -20.89 7.40 -6.48
N VAL A 73 -20.49 7.94 -7.64
CA VAL A 73 -20.95 9.24 -8.11
C VAL A 73 -22.11 9.03 -9.10
N PRO A 74 -23.37 9.30 -8.71
CA PRO A 74 -24.53 9.10 -9.57
C PRO A 74 -24.40 9.90 -10.88
N GLY A 75 -24.61 9.25 -12.00
CA GLY A 75 -24.48 9.86 -13.34
C GLY A 75 -23.05 10.09 -13.84
N LEU A 76 -22.04 9.88 -13.02
CA LEU A 76 -20.62 10.04 -13.36
C LEU A 76 -19.81 8.79 -12.96
N THR A 77 -20.14 7.64 -13.54
CA THR A 77 -19.50 6.35 -13.21
C THR A 77 -17.97 6.36 -13.37
N ARG A 78 -17.43 7.21 -14.24
CA ARG A 78 -15.98 7.39 -14.40
C ARG A 78 -15.30 8.05 -13.21
N CYS A 79 -16.05 8.75 -12.36
CA CYS A 79 -15.57 9.37 -11.13
C CYS A 79 -15.78 8.48 -9.90
N SER A 80 -16.49 7.36 -10.05
CA SER A 80 -16.66 6.37 -8.99
C SER A 80 -15.40 5.57 -8.79
N SER A 81 -15.03 5.32 -7.53
CA SER A 81 -13.85 4.52 -7.17
C SER A 81 -14.27 3.12 -6.76
N LYS A 82 -13.78 2.12 -7.46
CA LYS A 82 -14.03 0.71 -7.12
C LYS A 82 -13.30 0.23 -5.86
N GLY A 83 -12.25 0.95 -5.50
CA GLY A 83 -11.32 0.50 -4.49
C GLY A 83 -10.28 -0.47 -5.04
N SER A 84 -9.31 -0.80 -4.21
CA SER A 84 -8.24 -1.76 -4.54
C SER A 84 -7.52 -2.18 -3.27
N ARG A 85 -6.56 -3.10 -3.37
CA ARG A 85 -5.62 -3.38 -2.28
C ARG A 85 -4.22 -2.88 -2.64
N ARG A 86 -3.51 -2.39 -1.63
CA ARG A 86 -2.14 -1.89 -1.77
C ARG A 86 -1.26 -2.45 -0.66
N GLU A 87 -0.01 -2.63 -0.96
CA GLU A 87 1.02 -2.94 0.02
C GLU A 87 1.19 -1.78 1.01
N ILE A 88 1.35 -2.10 2.30
CA ILE A 88 1.59 -1.11 3.36
C ILE A 88 3.05 -0.68 3.46
N ILE A 89 3.95 -1.40 2.79
CA ILE A 89 5.39 -1.13 2.73
C ILE A 89 5.80 -1.22 1.27
N CYS A 90 6.69 -0.35 0.83
CA CYS A 90 7.33 -0.46 -0.49
C CYS A 90 8.82 -0.70 -0.35
N THR A 91 9.40 -1.36 -1.36
CA THR A 91 10.85 -1.51 -1.47
C THR A 91 11.42 -0.24 -2.09
N VAL A 92 12.50 0.26 -1.48
CA VAL A 92 13.32 1.32 -2.05
C VAL A 92 14.55 0.67 -2.67
N ASN A 93 14.72 0.83 -3.97
CA ASN A 93 15.83 0.24 -4.72
C ASN A 93 16.85 1.32 -5.08
N ASP A 94 18.11 0.90 -5.29
CA ASP A 94 19.21 1.75 -5.76
C ASP A 94 19.40 3.02 -4.91
N LEU A 95 19.14 2.94 -3.61
CA LEU A 95 19.24 4.08 -2.72
C LEU A 95 20.71 4.52 -2.59
N SER A 96 20.95 5.76 -2.96
CA SER A 96 22.23 6.43 -2.77
C SER A 96 22.02 7.88 -2.30
N TYR A 97 23.03 8.45 -1.67
CA TYR A 97 22.98 9.84 -1.22
C TYR A 97 24.35 10.51 -1.32
N SER A 98 24.34 11.83 -1.45
CA SER A 98 25.49 12.69 -1.31
C SER A 98 25.19 13.86 -0.37
N LEU A 99 26.21 14.32 0.35
CA LEU A 99 26.09 15.42 1.31
C LEU A 99 26.79 16.64 0.73
N GLY A 100 26.07 17.78 0.67
CA GLY A 100 26.63 19.11 0.45
C GLY A 100 26.88 19.84 1.80
N GLU A 101 27.26 21.11 1.74
CA GLU A 101 27.46 21.93 2.95
C GLU A 101 26.15 22.17 3.70
N ASP A 102 25.09 22.56 2.99
CA ASP A 102 23.76 22.87 3.54
C ASP A 102 22.63 22.07 2.87
N SER A 103 22.98 21.02 2.15
CA SER A 103 22.02 20.19 1.39
C SER A 103 22.43 18.74 1.36
N TYR A 104 21.51 17.90 0.97
CA TYR A 104 21.77 16.52 0.61
C TYR A 104 20.98 16.13 -0.64
N ASP A 105 21.56 15.29 -1.46
CA ASP A 105 20.89 14.69 -2.60
C ASP A 105 20.60 13.21 -2.30
N VAL A 106 19.43 12.76 -2.70
CA VAL A 106 19.03 11.34 -2.56
C VAL A 106 18.55 10.83 -3.91
N SER A 107 19.09 9.72 -4.34
CA SER A 107 18.67 9.02 -5.55
C SER A 107 18.17 7.63 -5.18
N PHE A 108 17.05 7.23 -5.77
CA PHE A 108 16.40 5.95 -5.52
C PHE A 108 15.45 5.57 -6.64
N SER A 109 15.09 4.28 -6.69
CA SER A 109 14.03 3.75 -7.57
C SER A 109 12.88 3.20 -6.75
N LEU A 110 11.65 3.48 -7.17
CA LEU A 110 10.42 2.95 -6.56
C LEU A 110 9.60 2.20 -7.60
N SER A 111 8.94 1.14 -7.17
CA SER A 111 7.96 0.44 -8.01
C SER A 111 6.78 1.36 -8.34
N LYS A 112 6.19 1.15 -9.51
CA LYS A 112 5.02 1.92 -9.98
C LYS A 112 3.89 1.91 -8.94
N GLY A 113 3.36 3.10 -8.65
CA GLY A 113 2.28 3.29 -7.67
C GLY A 113 2.76 3.74 -6.29
N ASN A 114 4.07 3.76 -6.04
CA ASN A 114 4.66 4.33 -4.84
C ASN A 114 5.03 5.80 -5.03
N TYR A 115 4.96 6.59 -3.97
CA TYR A 115 5.14 8.04 -4.04
C TYR A 115 6.47 8.48 -3.44
N ALA A 116 7.31 9.07 -4.28
CA ALA A 116 8.61 9.64 -3.86
C ALA A 116 8.45 10.71 -2.77
N THR A 117 7.37 11.50 -2.82
CA THR A 117 7.07 12.50 -1.79
C THR A 117 6.87 11.89 -0.41
N THR A 118 6.24 10.72 -0.31
CA THR A 118 6.06 10.01 0.96
C THR A 118 7.41 9.54 1.50
N LEU A 119 8.29 9.01 0.64
CA LEU A 119 9.64 8.62 1.04
C LEU A 119 10.48 9.83 1.47
N MET A 120 10.45 10.91 0.69
CA MET A 120 11.20 12.13 1.00
C MET A 120 10.78 12.75 2.33
N ARG A 121 9.49 12.67 2.69
CA ARG A 121 9.01 13.10 4.00
C ARG A 121 9.72 12.37 5.15
N GLU A 122 10.04 11.09 4.98
CA GLU A 122 10.77 10.33 6.00
C GLU A 122 12.23 10.79 6.15
N PHE A 123 12.85 11.26 5.07
CA PHE A 123 14.18 11.87 5.15
C PHE A 123 14.14 13.27 5.75
N MET A 124 13.20 14.10 5.31
CA MET A 124 13.10 15.51 5.72
C MET A 124 12.59 15.67 7.15
N LYS A 125 11.83 14.70 7.68
CA LYS A 125 11.21 14.76 9.02
C LYS A 125 10.42 16.04 9.28
N SER A 126 9.87 16.63 8.21
CA SER A 126 9.13 17.89 8.21
C SER A 126 7.63 17.67 7.99
N PRO A 127 6.75 18.51 8.55
CA PRO A 127 5.31 18.49 8.22
C PRO A 127 5.06 18.73 6.73
N MET A 128 4.01 18.10 6.18
CA MET A 128 3.66 18.17 4.75
C MET A 128 3.48 19.61 4.20
N LEU A 129 3.16 20.56 5.06
CA LEU A 129 2.96 21.97 4.68
C LEU A 129 4.26 22.74 4.49
N ASN A 130 5.41 22.15 4.75
CA ASN A 130 6.72 22.81 4.71
C ASN A 130 7.58 22.41 3.51
N TYR A 131 6.97 21.74 2.50
CA TYR A 131 7.65 21.36 1.25
C TYR A 131 6.71 21.32 0.06
#